data_4e4854c1becef0126447e0d8ac5ae0c4
#
_entry.id   4e4854c1becef0126447e0d8ac5ae0c4
#
_cell.length_a   1.000
_cell.length_b   1.000
_cell.length_c   1.000
_cell.angle_alpha   90.00
_cell.angle_beta   90.00
_cell.angle_gamma   90.00
#
_symmetry.space_group_name_H-M   'P 1'
#
loop_
_entity.id
_entity.type
_entity.pdbx_description
1 polymer ?
#
loop_
_entity_poly.entity_id
_entity_poly.type
_entity_poly.pdbx_seq_one_letter_code
_entity_poly.pdbx_strand_id
1 'polypeptide(L)'
;MNNAEICEFIHHLFGTQDFVPLSAPKFIGNEKKYLNECIDTTFVSSVGAFVDRFEHDMAVYTGAKRAVVCVSGTNALHMAMLLVGVERDDEVLTQALTFIATCNAVSYIGAYPVFIDVDKETMGLSPRAVKAWLERNAELKEGVCYNKRTGRRVKACIPMHTFGHPVKIDELADICRE
;
A
#
# COMPACT_ATOMS: atom_id res chain seq x y z
N MET A 1 20.31 -19.66 16.17
CA MET A 1 21.22 -18.54 15.81
C MET A 1 21.16 -17.51 16.91
N ASN A 2 22.29 -17.11 17.47
CA ASN A 2 22.36 -15.98 18.38
C ASN A 2 22.50 -14.66 17.58
N ASN A 3 22.38 -13.52 18.25
CA ASN A 3 22.40 -12.22 17.56
C ASN A 3 23.72 -11.96 16.80
N ALA A 4 24.86 -12.45 17.31
CA ALA A 4 26.14 -12.30 16.64
C ALA A 4 26.20 -13.08 15.33
N GLU A 5 25.75 -14.33 15.34
CA GLU A 5 25.66 -15.15 14.12
C GLU A 5 24.75 -14.53 13.05
N ILE A 6 23.64 -13.87 13.46
CA ILE A 6 22.76 -13.16 12.54
C ILE A 6 23.48 -11.95 11.94
N CYS A 7 24.19 -11.16 12.75
CA CYS A 7 24.94 -10.00 12.26
C CYS A 7 26.08 -10.43 11.30
N GLU A 8 26.83 -11.48 11.65
CA GLU A 8 27.89 -12.02 10.78
C GLU A 8 27.32 -12.52 9.45
N PHE A 9 26.18 -13.22 9.47
CA PHE A 9 25.49 -13.66 8.26
C PHE A 9 25.09 -12.47 7.37
N ILE A 10 24.51 -11.42 7.96
CA ILE A 10 24.11 -10.21 7.22
C ILE A 10 25.35 -9.53 6.62
N HIS A 11 26.42 -9.32 7.41
CA HIS A 11 27.66 -8.72 6.92
C HIS A 11 28.28 -9.54 5.77
N HIS A 12 28.28 -10.87 5.90
CA HIS A 12 28.74 -11.74 4.83
C HIS A 12 27.89 -11.60 3.56
N LEU A 13 26.56 -11.58 3.70
CA LEU A 13 25.63 -11.44 2.59
C LEU A 13 25.82 -10.12 1.82
N PHE A 14 26.09 -9.03 2.53
CA PHE A 14 26.29 -7.71 1.94
C PHE A 14 27.75 -7.40 1.59
N GLY A 15 28.69 -8.28 1.94
CA GLY A 15 30.12 -8.12 1.65
C GLY A 15 30.76 -6.93 2.33
N THR A 16 30.29 -6.53 3.51
CA THR A 16 30.77 -5.37 4.28
C THR A 16 30.77 -5.66 5.77
N GLN A 17 31.64 -4.95 6.51
CA GLN A 17 31.63 -4.91 7.98
C GLN A 17 31.02 -3.62 8.52
N ASP A 18 30.64 -2.70 7.62
CA ASP A 18 30.01 -1.44 7.97
C ASP A 18 28.53 -1.63 8.34
N PHE A 19 27.94 -0.57 8.86
CA PHE A 19 26.49 -0.55 9.14
C PHE A 19 25.66 -0.85 7.89
N VAL A 20 24.83 -1.88 7.96
CA VAL A 20 23.89 -2.27 6.90
C VAL A 20 22.51 -1.69 7.25
N PRO A 21 22.04 -0.68 6.55
CA PRO A 21 20.71 -0.12 6.79
C PRO A 21 19.63 -1.09 6.35
N LEU A 22 18.50 -1.13 7.07
CA LEU A 22 17.35 -1.96 6.72
C LEU A 22 16.80 -1.65 5.32
N SER A 23 16.84 -0.38 4.94
CA SER A 23 16.43 0.09 3.61
C SER A 23 17.24 1.33 3.25
N ALA A 24 17.94 1.28 2.13
CA ALA A 24 18.67 2.42 1.60
C ALA A 24 18.28 2.66 0.14
N PRO A 25 17.91 3.88 -0.25
CA PRO A 25 17.66 4.20 -1.66
C PRO A 25 18.96 4.09 -2.45
N LYS A 26 18.87 3.51 -3.67
CA LYS A 26 19.97 3.44 -4.63
C LYS A 26 19.64 4.29 -5.85
N PHE A 27 20.54 5.22 -6.18
CA PHE A 27 20.45 6.08 -7.32
C PHE A 27 21.50 5.64 -8.35
N ILE A 28 21.15 4.71 -9.22
CA ILE A 28 22.04 4.07 -10.21
C ILE A 28 21.60 4.31 -11.66
N GLY A 29 20.51 5.04 -11.86
CA GLY A 29 19.94 5.36 -13.16
C GLY A 29 20.10 6.83 -13.54
N ASN A 30 19.05 7.38 -14.11
CA ASN A 30 19.01 8.74 -14.66
C ASN A 30 18.48 9.80 -13.66
N GLU A 31 18.32 9.46 -12.37
CA GLU A 31 17.66 10.31 -11.38
C GLU A 31 18.28 11.71 -11.33
N LYS A 32 19.62 11.78 -11.22
CA LYS A 32 20.35 13.08 -11.20
C LYS A 32 20.19 13.86 -12.49
N LYS A 33 20.21 13.16 -13.64
CA LYS A 33 20.03 13.79 -14.94
C LYS A 33 18.65 14.44 -15.06
N TYR A 34 17.59 13.71 -14.69
CA TYR A 34 16.21 14.19 -14.78
C TYR A 34 15.93 15.32 -13.79
N LEU A 35 16.48 15.24 -12.57
CA LEU A 35 16.37 16.33 -11.60
C LEU A 35 17.07 17.61 -12.09
N ASN A 36 18.28 17.51 -12.61
CA ASN A 36 18.98 18.67 -13.19
C ASN A 36 18.20 19.27 -14.36
N GLU A 37 17.66 18.43 -15.25
CA GLU A 37 16.84 18.88 -16.36
C GLU A 37 15.59 19.64 -15.89
N CYS A 38 14.91 19.17 -14.82
CA CYS A 38 13.79 19.90 -14.24
C CYS A 38 14.21 21.27 -13.69
N ILE A 39 15.38 21.35 -13.04
CA ILE A 39 15.91 22.62 -12.52
C ILE A 39 16.28 23.57 -13.66
N ASP A 40 17.03 23.09 -14.64
CA ASP A 40 17.52 23.88 -15.76
C ASP A 40 16.36 24.44 -16.61
N THR A 41 15.29 23.65 -16.76
CA THR A 41 14.08 24.06 -17.48
C THR A 41 13.06 24.79 -16.64
N THR A 42 13.29 24.90 -15.31
CA THR A 42 12.38 25.51 -14.31
C THR A 42 11.03 24.80 -14.10
N PHE A 43 10.82 23.62 -14.69
CA PHE A 43 9.62 22.81 -14.49
C PHE A 43 9.73 21.98 -13.20
N VAL A 44 9.58 22.63 -12.06
CA VAL A 44 9.74 22.04 -10.70
C VAL A 44 8.41 21.93 -9.93
N SER A 45 7.28 22.09 -10.62
CA SER A 45 5.95 22.01 -10.00
C SER A 45 5.19 20.74 -10.43
N SER A 46 3.87 20.76 -10.26
CA SER A 46 2.97 19.65 -10.63
C SER A 46 2.68 19.53 -12.14
N VAL A 47 3.31 20.35 -12.97
CA VAL A 47 3.18 20.36 -14.44
C VAL A 47 4.53 20.23 -15.07
N GLY A 48 4.66 19.40 -16.11
CA GLY A 48 5.90 19.24 -16.84
C GLY A 48 5.99 17.91 -17.58
N ALA A 49 6.93 17.83 -18.52
CA ALA A 49 7.10 16.66 -19.39
C ALA A 49 7.35 15.35 -18.63
N PHE A 50 8.01 15.41 -17.46
CA PHE A 50 8.23 14.22 -16.63
C PHE A 50 6.96 13.74 -15.92
N VAL A 51 6.05 14.66 -15.56
CA VAL A 51 4.73 14.30 -15.01
C VAL A 51 3.93 13.56 -16.08
N ASP A 52 3.79 14.17 -17.26
CA ASP A 52 3.04 13.61 -18.38
C ASP A 52 3.60 12.24 -18.81
N ARG A 53 4.92 12.14 -18.89
CA ARG A 53 5.60 10.89 -19.21
C ARG A 53 5.38 9.81 -18.16
N PHE A 54 5.49 10.14 -16.88
CA PHE A 54 5.26 9.18 -15.80
C PHE A 54 3.83 8.64 -15.84
N GLU A 55 2.84 9.51 -16.01
CA GLU A 55 1.43 9.12 -16.11
C GLU A 55 1.18 8.21 -17.32
N HIS A 56 1.77 8.58 -18.49
CA HIS A 56 1.67 7.77 -19.70
C HIS A 56 2.33 6.38 -19.50
N ASP A 57 3.58 6.34 -19.06
CA ASP A 57 4.34 5.10 -18.91
C ASP A 57 3.70 4.18 -17.86
N MET A 58 3.18 4.75 -16.77
CA MET A 58 2.47 3.99 -15.74
C MET A 58 1.15 3.41 -16.26
N ALA A 59 0.38 4.18 -17.02
CA ALA A 59 -0.86 3.70 -17.63
C ALA A 59 -0.59 2.54 -18.60
N VAL A 60 0.45 2.67 -19.45
CA VAL A 60 0.87 1.60 -20.36
C VAL A 60 1.34 0.36 -19.61
N TYR A 61 2.18 0.53 -18.60
CA TYR A 61 2.73 -0.58 -17.80
C TYR A 61 1.66 -1.38 -17.07
N THR A 62 0.67 -0.71 -16.50
CA THR A 62 -0.40 -1.35 -15.72
C THR A 62 -1.59 -1.78 -16.57
N GLY A 63 -1.68 -1.37 -17.84
CA GLY A 63 -2.86 -1.56 -18.68
C GLY A 63 -4.05 -0.70 -18.27
N ALA A 64 -3.86 0.27 -17.37
CA ALA A 64 -4.90 1.17 -16.93
C ALA A 64 -5.23 2.21 -18.01
N LYS A 65 -6.49 2.66 -18.05
CA LYS A 65 -6.92 3.69 -19.01
C LYS A 65 -6.20 5.03 -18.79
N ARG A 66 -5.88 5.35 -17.54
CA ARG A 66 -5.17 6.56 -17.12
C ARG A 66 -4.42 6.29 -15.82
N ALA A 67 -3.34 7.01 -15.61
CA ALA A 67 -2.67 7.15 -14.33
C ALA A 67 -2.64 8.64 -13.94
N VAL A 68 -2.63 8.92 -12.65
CA VAL A 68 -2.52 10.27 -12.10
C VAL A 68 -1.43 10.25 -11.05
N VAL A 69 -0.40 11.07 -11.25
CA VAL A 69 0.72 11.16 -10.31
C VAL A 69 0.31 11.91 -9.04
N CYS A 70 0.75 11.38 -7.90
CA CYS A 70 0.63 12.04 -6.60
C CYS A 70 2.02 12.28 -6.03
N VAL A 71 2.14 13.25 -5.12
CA VAL A 71 3.42 13.63 -4.50
C VAL A 71 4.05 12.49 -3.70
N SER A 72 3.25 11.55 -3.20
CA SER A 72 3.72 10.38 -2.45
C SER A 72 2.69 9.26 -2.50
N GLY A 73 3.13 8.02 -2.18
CA GLY A 73 2.23 6.87 -2.03
C GLY A 73 1.16 7.06 -0.94
N THR A 74 1.45 7.80 0.13
CA THR A 74 0.48 8.14 1.17
C THR A 74 -0.67 8.96 0.59
N ASN A 75 -0.36 9.97 -0.21
CA ASN A 75 -1.38 10.79 -0.87
C ASN A 75 -2.15 9.98 -1.92
N ALA A 76 -1.48 9.08 -2.66
CA ALA A 76 -2.15 8.20 -3.60
C ALA A 76 -3.15 7.27 -2.91
N LEU A 77 -2.78 6.68 -1.76
CA LEU A 77 -3.70 5.87 -0.94
C LEU A 77 -4.89 6.70 -0.43
N HIS A 78 -4.64 7.91 0.07
CA HIS A 78 -5.68 8.80 0.53
C HIS A 78 -6.68 9.12 -0.59
N MET A 79 -6.18 9.51 -1.76
CA MET A 79 -7.02 9.80 -2.92
C MET A 79 -7.79 8.56 -3.41
N ALA A 80 -7.15 7.39 -3.44
CA ALA A 80 -7.80 6.14 -3.83
C ALA A 80 -8.98 5.81 -2.91
N MET A 81 -8.83 5.98 -1.59
CA MET A 81 -9.92 5.75 -0.64
C MET A 81 -11.07 6.74 -0.81
N LEU A 82 -10.79 8.01 -1.05
CA LEU A 82 -11.83 9.00 -1.36
C LEU A 82 -12.60 8.62 -2.63
N LEU A 83 -11.89 8.16 -3.66
CA LEU A 83 -12.50 7.74 -4.93
C LEU A 83 -13.40 6.51 -4.81
N VAL A 84 -13.07 5.56 -3.92
CA VAL A 84 -13.94 4.42 -3.65
C VAL A 84 -15.04 4.73 -2.62
N GLY A 85 -15.12 5.97 -2.15
CA GLY A 85 -16.18 6.48 -1.29
C GLY A 85 -16.03 6.07 0.18
N VAL A 86 -14.80 5.98 0.68
CA VAL A 86 -14.55 5.90 2.13
C VAL A 86 -14.84 7.26 2.77
N GLU A 87 -15.61 7.25 3.84
CA GLU A 87 -16.03 8.45 4.57
C GLU A 87 -15.61 8.36 6.04
N ARG A 88 -15.85 9.48 6.76
CA ARG A 88 -15.65 9.51 8.21
C ARG A 88 -16.47 8.42 8.89
N ASP A 89 -15.89 7.80 9.90
CA ASP A 89 -16.46 6.72 10.70
C ASP A 89 -16.63 5.37 9.99
N ASP A 90 -16.24 5.25 8.70
CA ASP A 90 -16.14 3.96 8.04
C ASP A 90 -15.01 3.09 8.63
N GLU A 91 -15.07 1.81 8.41
CA GLU A 91 -14.01 0.86 8.67
C GLU A 91 -13.36 0.40 7.37
N VAL A 92 -12.03 0.25 7.42
CA VAL A 92 -11.21 -0.23 6.29
C VAL A 92 -10.39 -1.42 6.74
N LEU A 93 -10.59 -2.58 6.10
CA LEU A 93 -9.82 -3.78 6.42
C LEU A 93 -8.40 -3.64 5.88
N THR A 94 -7.42 -3.96 6.70
CA THR A 94 -6.01 -3.97 6.31
C THR A 94 -5.21 -4.93 7.19
N GLN A 95 -3.92 -5.12 6.90
CA GLN A 95 -3.02 -5.92 7.72
C GLN A 95 -2.20 -5.06 8.68
N ALA A 96 -1.84 -5.60 9.85
CA ALA A 96 -0.97 -4.90 10.80
C ALA A 96 0.50 -4.83 10.33
N LEU A 97 0.94 -5.82 9.54
CA LEU A 97 2.26 -5.82 8.91
C LEU A 97 2.23 -4.92 7.68
N THR A 98 2.31 -3.62 7.90
CA THR A 98 2.28 -2.59 6.85
C THR A 98 3.12 -1.39 7.26
N PHE A 99 3.49 -0.57 6.30
CA PHE A 99 4.06 0.74 6.60
C PHE A 99 2.97 1.65 7.17
N ILE A 100 3.31 2.46 8.15
CA ILE A 100 2.35 3.31 8.89
C ILE A 100 1.50 4.21 7.97
N ALA A 101 2.01 4.55 6.79
CA ALA A 101 1.31 5.36 5.80
C ALA A 101 -0.06 4.80 5.41
N THR A 102 -0.23 3.47 5.37
CA THR A 102 -1.51 2.83 5.08
C THR A 102 -2.56 3.23 6.12
N CYS A 103 -2.23 3.10 7.41
CA CYS A 103 -3.13 3.48 8.49
C CYS A 103 -3.35 5.00 8.59
N ASN A 104 -2.29 5.78 8.34
CA ASN A 104 -2.40 7.24 8.34
C ASN A 104 -3.35 7.72 7.26
N ALA A 105 -3.28 7.15 6.04
CA ALA A 105 -4.16 7.52 4.95
C ALA A 105 -5.64 7.23 5.27
N VAL A 106 -5.94 6.11 5.97
CA VAL A 106 -7.29 5.81 6.50
C VAL A 106 -7.70 6.86 7.54
N SER A 107 -6.80 7.18 8.47
CA SER A 107 -7.07 8.14 9.55
C SER A 107 -7.28 9.56 9.05
N TYR A 108 -6.65 9.98 7.95
CA TYR A 108 -6.82 11.32 7.36
C TYR A 108 -8.26 11.57 6.89
N ILE A 109 -8.99 10.52 6.51
CA ILE A 109 -10.42 10.60 6.16
C ILE A 109 -11.30 10.60 7.42
N GLY A 110 -10.75 10.22 8.56
CA GLY A 110 -11.49 10.00 9.80
C GLY A 110 -12.12 8.60 9.86
N ALA A 111 -11.68 7.68 9.03
CA ALA A 111 -12.05 6.28 9.03
C ALA A 111 -11.15 5.46 9.99
N TYR A 112 -11.51 4.22 10.25
CA TYR A 112 -10.84 3.34 11.20
C TYR A 112 -10.21 2.14 10.50
N PRO A 113 -8.91 1.89 10.66
CA PRO A 113 -8.31 0.65 10.19
C PRO A 113 -8.76 -0.53 11.05
N VAL A 114 -9.19 -1.60 10.42
CA VAL A 114 -9.49 -2.89 11.06
C VAL A 114 -8.40 -3.87 10.67
N PHE A 115 -7.64 -4.33 11.63
CA PHE A 115 -6.50 -5.20 11.40
C PHE A 115 -6.90 -6.66 11.28
N ILE A 116 -6.52 -7.26 10.17
CA ILE A 116 -6.70 -8.68 9.86
C ILE A 116 -5.32 -9.32 9.73
N ASP A 117 -5.24 -10.61 10.04
CA ASP A 117 -3.98 -11.34 10.04
C ASP A 117 -3.42 -11.57 8.62
N VAL A 118 -2.12 -11.82 8.55
CA VAL A 118 -1.40 -12.07 7.32
C VAL A 118 -1.40 -13.55 6.92
N ASP A 119 -1.22 -13.79 5.64
CA ASP A 119 -0.94 -15.13 5.09
C ASP A 119 0.53 -15.49 5.31
N LYS A 120 0.80 -16.71 5.77
CA LYS A 120 2.18 -17.15 6.07
C LYS A 120 3.07 -17.31 4.84
N GLU A 121 2.48 -17.55 3.68
CA GLU A 121 3.22 -17.75 2.43
C GLU A 121 3.65 -16.43 1.81
N THR A 122 2.73 -15.43 1.83
CA THR A 122 2.94 -14.15 1.15
C THR A 122 3.30 -13.01 2.11
N MET A 123 3.08 -13.19 3.42
CA MET A 123 3.15 -12.13 4.44
C MET A 123 2.20 -10.94 4.16
N GLY A 124 1.37 -11.04 3.14
CA GLY A 124 0.31 -10.11 2.81
C GLY A 124 -1.00 -10.44 3.52
N LEU A 125 -2.02 -9.64 3.32
CA LEU A 125 -3.35 -9.82 3.91
C LEU A 125 -3.91 -11.21 3.58
N SER A 126 -4.33 -11.97 4.60
CA SER A 126 -4.81 -13.34 4.44
C SER A 126 -6.26 -13.38 3.95
N PRO A 127 -6.56 -13.93 2.75
CA PRO A 127 -7.94 -14.11 2.28
C PRO A 127 -8.78 -14.93 3.26
N ARG A 128 -8.22 -16.01 3.80
CA ARG A 128 -8.89 -16.84 4.80
C ARG A 128 -9.25 -16.07 6.06
N ALA A 129 -8.33 -15.20 6.53
CA ALA A 129 -8.58 -14.40 7.73
C ALA A 129 -9.63 -13.31 7.47
N VAL A 130 -9.61 -12.68 6.29
CA VAL A 130 -10.63 -11.71 5.84
C VAL A 130 -12.00 -12.38 5.80
N LYS A 131 -12.13 -13.51 5.14
CA LYS A 131 -13.39 -14.27 5.05
C LYS A 131 -13.91 -14.64 6.44
N ALA A 132 -13.07 -15.22 7.27
CA ALA A 132 -13.44 -15.59 8.64
C ALA A 132 -13.84 -14.39 9.51
N TRP A 133 -13.19 -13.24 9.31
CA TRP A 133 -13.55 -12.01 10.02
C TRP A 133 -14.91 -11.49 9.55
N LEU A 134 -15.16 -11.44 8.25
CA LEU A 134 -16.44 -11.00 7.67
C LEU A 134 -17.59 -11.90 8.14
N GLU A 135 -17.47 -13.21 8.05
CA GLU A 135 -18.48 -14.17 8.49
C GLU A 135 -18.85 -13.98 9.98
N ARG A 136 -17.86 -13.73 10.83
CA ARG A 136 -18.06 -13.58 12.27
C ARG A 136 -18.57 -12.20 12.67
N ASN A 137 -18.00 -11.16 12.07
CA ASN A 137 -18.13 -9.79 12.58
C ASN A 137 -18.95 -8.88 11.68
N ALA A 138 -19.21 -9.25 10.43
CA ALA A 138 -19.94 -8.42 9.49
C ALA A 138 -21.38 -8.92 9.25
N GLU A 139 -22.25 -7.99 8.87
CA GLU A 139 -23.60 -8.24 8.38
C GLU A 139 -23.89 -7.36 7.17
N LEU A 140 -24.64 -7.89 6.24
CA LEU A 140 -25.12 -7.14 5.08
C LEU A 140 -26.53 -6.57 5.39
N LYS A 141 -26.67 -5.24 5.22
CA LYS A 141 -27.95 -4.54 5.30
C LYS A 141 -28.14 -3.72 4.03
N GLU A 142 -29.14 -4.04 3.26
CA GLU A 142 -29.45 -3.35 2.00
C GLU A 142 -28.25 -3.26 1.04
N GLY A 143 -27.45 -4.34 0.98
CA GLY A 143 -26.26 -4.41 0.13
C GLY A 143 -25.03 -3.69 0.66
N VAL A 144 -25.07 -3.20 1.90
CA VAL A 144 -23.95 -2.53 2.57
C VAL A 144 -23.43 -3.40 3.70
N CYS A 145 -22.12 -3.54 3.77
CA CYS A 145 -21.44 -4.32 4.82
C CYS A 145 -21.24 -3.47 6.09
N TYR A 146 -21.68 -3.98 7.23
CA TYR A 146 -21.53 -3.32 8.54
C TYR A 146 -20.85 -4.25 9.55
N ASN A 147 -19.99 -3.71 10.38
CA ASN A 147 -19.42 -4.41 11.51
C ASN A 147 -20.49 -4.49 12.63
N LYS A 148 -20.91 -5.70 12.98
CA LYS A 148 -21.93 -5.96 14.03
C LYS A 148 -21.60 -5.36 15.39
N ARG A 149 -20.31 -5.24 15.73
CA ARG A 149 -19.85 -4.75 17.03
C ARG A 149 -19.87 -3.22 17.11
N THR A 150 -19.45 -2.54 16.04
CA THR A 150 -19.29 -1.08 16.03
C THR A 150 -20.45 -0.37 15.37
N GLY A 151 -21.25 -1.06 14.56
CA GLY A 151 -22.29 -0.50 13.72
C GLY A 151 -21.75 0.32 12.54
N ARG A 152 -20.41 0.34 12.34
CA ARG A 152 -19.78 1.10 11.25
C ARG A 152 -19.81 0.33 9.94
N ARG A 153 -19.88 1.09 8.84
CA ARG A 153 -19.77 0.54 7.49
C ARG A 153 -18.35 0.05 7.23
N VAL A 154 -18.21 -1.19 6.78
CA VAL A 154 -16.95 -1.73 6.28
C VAL A 154 -16.88 -1.44 4.78
N LYS A 155 -16.15 -0.39 4.42
CA LYS A 155 -16.23 0.20 3.07
C LYS A 155 -15.18 -0.28 2.09
N ALA A 156 -13.99 -0.58 2.58
CA ALA A 156 -12.86 -0.94 1.72
C ALA A 156 -11.93 -1.97 2.37
N CYS A 157 -11.12 -2.59 1.53
CA CYS A 157 -10.04 -3.47 1.91
C CYS A 157 -8.74 -2.99 1.24
N ILE A 158 -7.68 -2.79 2.03
CA ILE A 158 -6.37 -2.36 1.55
C ILE A 158 -5.34 -3.45 1.88
N PRO A 159 -5.08 -4.39 0.97
CA PRO A 159 -3.98 -5.32 1.12
C PRO A 159 -2.65 -4.66 0.74
N MET A 160 -1.55 -5.15 1.33
CA MET A 160 -0.20 -4.71 0.99
C MET A 160 0.60 -5.87 0.40
N HIS A 161 1.36 -5.61 -0.65
CA HIS A 161 2.38 -6.50 -1.18
C HIS A 161 3.64 -6.38 -0.33
N THR A 162 3.73 -7.18 0.73
CA THR A 162 4.81 -7.10 1.73
C THR A 162 6.17 -7.35 1.09
N PHE A 163 7.08 -6.38 1.19
CA PHE A 163 8.38 -6.38 0.52
C PHE A 163 8.34 -6.59 -1.00
N GLY A 164 7.21 -6.26 -1.65
CA GLY A 164 7.00 -6.45 -3.09
C GLY A 164 6.51 -7.85 -3.48
N HIS A 165 6.30 -8.76 -2.52
CA HIS A 165 5.71 -10.07 -2.80
C HIS A 165 4.20 -9.96 -3.00
N PRO A 166 3.66 -10.51 -4.09
CA PRO A 166 2.23 -10.41 -4.37
C PRO A 166 1.38 -11.06 -3.28
N VAL A 167 0.41 -10.32 -2.77
CA VAL A 167 -0.70 -10.88 -1.98
C VAL A 167 -1.60 -11.68 -2.91
N LYS A 168 -2.39 -12.62 -2.37
CA LYS A 168 -3.41 -13.38 -3.12
C LYS A 168 -4.59 -12.47 -3.48
N ILE A 169 -4.33 -11.53 -4.40
CA ILE A 169 -5.26 -10.41 -4.68
C ILE A 169 -6.57 -10.89 -5.33
N ASP A 170 -6.52 -11.93 -6.17
CA ASP A 170 -7.71 -12.45 -6.83
C ASP A 170 -8.69 -13.03 -5.80
N GLU A 171 -8.18 -13.84 -4.85
CA GLU A 171 -8.99 -14.40 -3.76
C GLU A 171 -9.60 -13.29 -2.88
N LEU A 172 -8.83 -12.24 -2.57
CA LEU A 172 -9.33 -11.09 -1.79
C LEU A 172 -10.41 -10.33 -2.56
N ALA A 173 -10.19 -10.12 -3.86
CA ALA A 173 -11.15 -9.44 -4.71
C ALA A 173 -12.48 -10.21 -4.82
N ASP A 174 -12.43 -11.54 -4.91
CA ASP A 174 -13.63 -12.39 -4.94
C ASP A 174 -14.40 -12.29 -3.61
N ILE A 175 -13.71 -12.40 -2.47
CA ILE A 175 -14.32 -12.22 -1.13
C ILE A 175 -14.99 -10.85 -0.96
N CYS A 176 -14.39 -9.80 -1.54
CA CYS A 176 -14.94 -8.46 -1.44
C CYS A 176 -16.13 -8.21 -2.41
N ARG A 177 -16.35 -9.10 -3.39
CA ARG A 177 -17.52 -9.04 -4.30
C ARG A 177 -18.72 -9.80 -3.77
N GLU A 178 -18.52 -10.87 -2.97
CA GLU A 178 -19.55 -11.64 -2.28
C GLU A 178 -20.26 -10.77 -1.22
#